data_c2161be8545d0c550481fb6d0920434d
#
_entry.id   c2161be8545d0c550481fb6d0920434d
#
_cell.length_a   1.000
_cell.length_b   1.000
_cell.length_c   1.000
_cell.angle_alpha   90.00
_cell.angle_beta   90.00
_cell.angle_gamma   90.00
#
_symmetry.space_group_name_H-M   'P 1'
#
loop_
_entity.id
_entity.type
_entity.pdbx_description
1 polymer ?
#
loop_
_entity_poly.entity_id
_entity_poly.type
_entity_poly.pdbx_seq_one_letter_code
_entity_poly.pdbx_strand_id
1 'polypeptide(L)'
;MSLTRLTAAGFALGVALWGGSAGAAPTCTFLQPVGGNGSSRIVSKSVGAAKVTPIGMAFGRTNWNTDFLVDQPYTSFKFFFTANSSDPKAKYPVQAYMKFSDGSNLQVINTSMNPPMGTGKMFGPFAAVPGKQATQMNFKVGASNDPGALGFSYRISVQGCN
;
A
#
# COMPACT_ATOMS: atom_id res chain seq x y z
N MET A 1 -37.41 20.14 -75.68
CA MET A 1 -37.71 19.75 -74.26
C MET A 1 -36.68 18.70 -73.84
N SER A 2 -35.68 19.10 -73.07
CA SER A 2 -34.57 18.22 -72.65
C SER A 2 -34.74 17.99 -71.15
N LEU A 3 -34.90 16.73 -70.76
CA LEU A 3 -34.98 16.33 -69.33
C LEU A 3 -33.58 15.99 -68.82
N THR A 4 -33.10 16.80 -67.92
CA THR A 4 -31.84 16.56 -67.22
C THR A 4 -32.09 15.65 -66.00
N ARG A 5 -31.45 14.47 -65.97
CA ARG A 5 -31.49 13.55 -64.81
C ARG A 5 -30.46 13.97 -63.79
N LEU A 6 -30.91 14.29 -62.56
CA LEU A 6 -30.02 14.46 -61.38
C LEU A 6 -29.73 13.08 -60.80
N THR A 7 -28.45 12.73 -60.74
CA THR A 7 -27.91 11.59 -59.95
C THR A 7 -27.54 12.06 -58.56
N ALA A 8 -28.19 11.54 -57.52
CA ALA A 8 -27.86 11.77 -56.13
C ALA A 8 -26.74 10.80 -55.72
N ALA A 9 -25.57 11.34 -55.37
CA ALA A 9 -24.48 10.57 -54.79
C ALA A 9 -24.68 10.45 -53.26
N GLY A 10 -24.97 9.25 -52.77
CA GLY A 10 -25.06 8.95 -51.37
C GLY A 10 -23.68 8.82 -50.70
N PHE A 11 -23.38 9.71 -49.77
CA PHE A 11 -22.21 9.58 -48.91
C PHE A 11 -22.53 8.64 -47.73
N ALA A 12 -21.94 7.44 -47.72
CA ALA A 12 -21.99 6.55 -46.57
C ALA A 12 -20.90 6.98 -45.57
N LEU A 13 -21.33 7.60 -44.43
CA LEU A 13 -20.42 7.83 -43.29
C LEU A 13 -20.19 6.51 -42.58
N GLY A 14 -19.01 5.93 -42.73
CA GLY A 14 -18.53 4.79 -41.95
C GLY A 14 -18.19 5.23 -40.52
N VAL A 15 -18.99 4.86 -39.54
CA VAL A 15 -18.67 5.04 -38.13
C VAL A 15 -17.70 3.92 -37.72
N ALA A 16 -16.41 4.25 -37.60
CA ALA A 16 -15.41 3.36 -37.04
C ALA A 16 -15.64 3.25 -35.52
N LEU A 17 -16.23 2.15 -35.09
CA LEU A 17 -16.31 1.78 -33.68
C LEU A 17 -14.92 1.39 -33.20
N TRP A 18 -14.23 2.29 -32.53
CA TRP A 18 -13.01 1.97 -31.80
C TRP A 18 -13.42 1.15 -30.56
N GLY A 19 -13.36 -0.16 -30.71
CA GLY A 19 -13.49 -1.10 -29.60
C GLY A 19 -12.31 -0.93 -28.66
N GLY A 20 -12.43 -0.07 -27.65
CA GLY A 20 -11.49 -0.02 -26.54
C GLY A 20 -11.55 -1.34 -25.80
N SER A 21 -10.46 -2.12 -25.80
CA SER A 21 -10.32 -3.29 -24.95
C SER A 21 -10.40 -2.82 -23.49
N ALA A 22 -11.52 -3.04 -22.83
CA ALA A 22 -11.62 -2.88 -21.38
C ALA A 22 -10.68 -3.91 -20.75
N GLY A 23 -9.49 -3.49 -20.34
CA GLY A 23 -8.58 -4.33 -19.56
C GLY A 23 -9.31 -4.78 -18.29
N ALA A 24 -9.25 -6.07 -17.98
CA ALA A 24 -9.80 -6.60 -16.76
C ALA A 24 -9.21 -5.86 -15.55
N ALA A 25 -10.05 -5.46 -14.61
CA ALA A 25 -9.58 -4.84 -13.37
C ALA A 25 -8.64 -5.82 -12.64
N PRO A 26 -7.52 -5.35 -12.07
CA PRO A 26 -6.57 -6.23 -11.39
C PRO A 26 -7.27 -6.95 -10.22
N THR A 27 -7.10 -8.26 -10.15
CA THR A 27 -7.56 -9.06 -9.02
C THR A 27 -6.57 -8.96 -7.89
N CYS A 28 -7.01 -8.48 -6.72
CA CYS A 28 -6.15 -8.28 -5.56
C CYS A 28 -6.56 -9.18 -4.38
N THR A 29 -5.57 -9.77 -3.71
CA THR A 29 -5.77 -10.61 -2.52
C THR A 29 -4.98 -10.05 -1.34
N PHE A 30 -5.58 -10.03 -0.13
CA PHE A 30 -4.88 -9.63 1.08
C PHE A 30 -3.89 -10.69 1.53
N LEU A 31 -2.65 -10.27 1.76
CA LEU A 31 -1.56 -11.13 2.21
C LEU A 31 -1.72 -11.50 3.70
N GLN A 32 -1.19 -12.66 4.06
CA GLN A 32 -1.17 -13.16 5.44
C GLN A 32 -0.06 -12.49 6.24
N PRO A 33 -0.33 -11.91 7.44
CA PRO A 33 0.71 -11.47 8.35
C PRO A 33 1.54 -12.66 8.86
N VAL A 34 2.86 -12.48 8.91
CA VAL A 34 3.76 -13.49 9.49
C VAL A 34 3.61 -13.49 11.02
N GLY A 35 3.46 -14.68 11.60
CA GLY A 35 3.26 -14.85 13.03
C GLY A 35 1.85 -14.53 13.53
N GLY A 36 0.91 -14.25 12.63
CA GLY A 36 -0.51 -14.12 12.95
C GLY A 36 -1.18 -15.50 13.14
N ASN A 37 -2.32 -15.52 13.83
CA ASN A 37 -3.13 -16.74 14.04
C ASN A 37 -3.94 -17.18 12.80
N GLY A 38 -3.70 -16.55 11.64
CA GLY A 38 -4.38 -16.87 10.38
C GLY A 38 -5.78 -16.27 10.21
N SER A 39 -6.39 -15.74 11.27
CA SER A 39 -7.78 -15.27 11.25
C SER A 39 -7.96 -13.85 10.69
N SER A 40 -6.93 -13.01 10.70
CA SER A 40 -7.00 -11.63 10.23
C SER A 40 -5.89 -11.28 9.24
N ARG A 41 -6.26 -10.60 8.17
CA ARG A 41 -5.33 -9.98 7.21
C ARG A 41 -4.97 -8.54 7.59
N ILE A 42 -5.59 -8.00 8.63
CA ILE A 42 -5.36 -6.67 9.14
C ILE A 42 -4.62 -6.78 10.47
N VAL A 43 -3.51 -6.07 10.60
CA VAL A 43 -2.71 -6.01 11.81
C VAL A 43 -2.93 -4.67 12.48
N SER A 44 -3.33 -4.70 13.76
CA SER A 44 -3.44 -3.51 14.61
C SER A 44 -2.26 -3.47 15.57
N LYS A 45 -1.61 -2.33 15.68
CA LYS A 45 -0.46 -2.12 16.56
C LYS A 45 -0.49 -0.73 17.19
N SER A 46 0.27 -0.60 18.29
CA SER A 46 0.53 0.68 18.94
C SER A 46 2.03 0.88 19.05
N VAL A 47 2.50 2.06 18.70
CA VAL A 47 3.89 2.50 18.91
C VAL A 47 3.90 3.34 20.16
N GLY A 48 4.45 2.80 21.25
CA GLY A 48 4.59 3.51 22.51
C GLY A 48 5.80 4.43 22.50
N ALA A 49 5.73 5.56 23.20
CA ALA A 49 6.92 6.33 23.54
C ALA A 49 7.86 5.47 24.40
N ALA A 50 9.17 5.62 24.22
CA ALA A 50 10.13 4.98 25.10
C ALA A 50 9.93 5.49 26.52
N LYS A 51 9.61 4.60 27.47
CA LYS A 51 9.55 4.95 28.89
C LYS A 51 10.96 4.95 29.44
N VAL A 52 11.44 6.11 29.86
CA VAL A 52 12.71 6.23 30.57
C VAL A 52 12.42 6.02 32.06
N THR A 53 13.05 5.00 32.65
CA THR A 53 12.96 4.79 34.09
C THR A 53 13.88 5.76 34.85
N PRO A 54 13.67 6.00 36.16
CA PRO A 54 14.55 6.85 36.95
C PRO A 54 16.02 6.45 36.96
N ILE A 55 16.33 5.20 36.61
CA ILE A 55 17.72 4.68 36.49
C ILE A 55 18.25 4.74 35.03
N GLY A 56 17.60 5.48 34.14
CA GLY A 56 18.09 5.72 32.78
C GLY A 56 17.90 4.58 31.77
N MET A 57 17.19 3.51 32.16
CA MET A 57 16.90 2.41 31.22
C MET A 57 15.65 2.77 30.38
N ALA A 58 15.81 2.79 29.07
CA ALA A 58 14.69 2.98 28.15
C ALA A 58 13.95 1.66 27.93
N PHE A 59 12.72 1.56 28.41
CA PHE A 59 11.81 0.45 28.09
C PHE A 59 10.71 0.96 27.15
N GLY A 60 10.50 0.25 26.04
CA GLY A 60 9.41 0.50 25.11
C GLY A 60 9.82 0.14 23.69
N ARG A 61 8.85 -0.33 22.91
CA ARG A 61 9.07 -0.56 21.49
C ARG A 61 8.80 0.75 20.77
N THR A 62 9.87 1.38 20.28
CA THR A 62 9.79 2.63 19.52
C THR A 62 9.59 2.39 18.00
N ASN A 63 9.62 1.12 17.60
CA ASN A 63 9.56 0.72 16.22
C ASN A 63 8.86 -0.63 16.07
N TRP A 64 7.92 -0.71 15.13
CA TRP A 64 7.18 -1.93 14.86
C TRP A 64 7.34 -2.36 13.41
N ASN A 65 7.98 -3.52 13.23
CA ASN A 65 7.99 -4.23 11.95
C ASN A 65 6.80 -5.19 11.90
N THR A 66 6.19 -5.28 10.72
CA THR A 66 5.19 -6.30 10.39
C THR A 66 5.52 -6.84 9.02
N ASP A 67 5.72 -8.13 8.95
CA ASP A 67 5.94 -8.84 7.70
C ASP A 67 4.64 -9.49 7.24
N PHE A 68 4.41 -9.49 5.93
CA PHE A 68 3.30 -10.17 5.26
C PHE A 68 3.91 -11.17 4.28
N LEU A 69 3.43 -12.39 4.33
CA LEU A 69 3.90 -13.48 3.46
C LEU A 69 3.42 -13.26 2.03
N VAL A 70 4.32 -13.38 1.07
CA VAL A 70 3.99 -13.46 -0.35
C VAL A 70 3.99 -14.93 -0.73
N ASP A 71 2.80 -15.52 -0.86
CA ASP A 71 2.55 -16.94 -1.04
C ASP A 71 2.48 -17.40 -2.50
N GLN A 72 2.39 -16.43 -3.42
CA GLN A 72 2.38 -16.68 -4.87
C GLN A 72 2.95 -15.46 -5.62
N PRO A 73 3.29 -15.58 -6.90
CA PRO A 73 3.69 -14.44 -7.70
C PRO A 73 2.55 -13.43 -7.85
N TYR A 74 2.87 -12.15 -7.66
CA TYR A 74 1.99 -11.01 -7.93
C TYR A 74 2.70 -10.01 -8.84
N THR A 75 1.95 -9.27 -9.65
CA THR A 75 2.48 -8.23 -10.54
C THR A 75 2.67 -6.90 -9.83
N SER A 76 1.92 -6.66 -8.75
CA SER A 76 2.04 -5.44 -7.95
C SER A 76 1.54 -5.61 -6.52
N PHE A 77 1.89 -4.63 -5.66
CA PHE A 77 1.52 -4.63 -4.25
C PHE A 77 0.96 -3.28 -3.82
N LYS A 78 -0.04 -3.31 -2.94
CA LYS A 78 -0.63 -2.12 -2.30
C LYS A 78 -0.57 -2.26 -0.80
N PHE A 79 -0.22 -1.18 -0.12
CA PHE A 79 -0.20 -1.10 1.34
C PHE A 79 -1.34 -0.19 1.80
N PHE A 80 -2.07 -0.64 2.80
CA PHE A 80 -3.14 0.14 3.42
C PHE A 80 -2.74 0.43 4.87
N PHE A 81 -2.85 1.69 5.22
CA PHE A 81 -2.53 2.21 6.53
C PHE A 81 -3.69 3.06 7.03
N THR A 82 -4.14 2.84 8.26
CA THR A 82 -5.18 3.64 8.90
C THR A 82 -4.73 3.99 10.31
N ALA A 83 -4.68 5.26 10.64
CA ALA A 83 -4.45 5.72 12.00
C ALA A 83 -5.70 5.46 12.85
N ASN A 84 -5.52 4.84 14.02
CA ASN A 84 -6.58 4.68 15.02
C ASN A 84 -6.50 5.78 16.10
N SER A 85 -5.28 6.20 16.42
CA SER A 85 -5.01 7.32 17.31
C SER A 85 -3.72 7.98 16.89
N SER A 86 -3.62 9.29 17.03
CA SER A 86 -2.39 10.04 16.82
C SER A 86 -2.39 11.28 17.69
N ASP A 87 -1.20 11.70 18.12
CA ASP A 87 -1.00 13.05 18.64
C ASP A 87 -1.04 14.02 17.45
N PRO A 88 -1.86 15.08 17.47
CA PRO A 88 -2.01 16.00 16.36
C PRO A 88 -0.72 16.77 16.00
N LYS A 89 0.28 16.76 16.88
CA LYS A 89 1.58 17.42 16.67
C LYS A 89 2.67 16.44 16.25
N ALA A 90 2.48 15.13 16.45
CA ALA A 90 3.51 14.14 16.25
C ALA A 90 3.59 13.67 14.79
N LYS A 91 4.81 13.46 14.29
CA LYS A 91 5.08 12.82 13.00
C LYS A 91 5.74 11.47 13.24
N TYR A 92 5.25 10.46 12.55
CA TYR A 92 5.73 9.09 12.66
C TYR A 92 6.41 8.66 11.36
N PRO A 93 7.65 8.14 11.42
CA PRO A 93 8.30 7.56 10.24
C PRO A 93 7.57 6.29 9.82
N VAL A 94 7.27 6.20 8.52
CA VAL A 94 6.61 5.07 7.88
C VAL A 94 7.46 4.59 6.72
N GLN A 95 7.84 3.33 6.76
CA GLN A 95 8.67 2.68 5.74
C GLN A 95 8.04 1.36 5.31
N ALA A 96 8.23 0.99 4.05
CA ALA A 96 7.91 -0.35 3.58
C ALA A 96 8.96 -0.88 2.62
N TYR A 97 9.11 -2.20 2.62
CA TYR A 97 10.12 -2.92 1.84
C TYR A 97 9.51 -4.14 1.17
N MET A 98 9.90 -4.39 -0.07
CA MET A 98 9.81 -5.71 -0.70
C MET A 98 11.05 -6.49 -0.33
N LYS A 99 10.90 -7.70 0.21
CA LYS A 99 11.99 -8.63 0.49
C LYS A 99 11.96 -9.76 -0.51
N PHE A 100 13.11 -10.13 -1.03
CA PHE A 100 13.25 -11.11 -2.09
C PHE A 100 13.90 -12.41 -1.61
N SER A 101 13.71 -13.49 -2.37
CA SER A 101 14.28 -14.81 -2.08
C SER A 101 15.81 -14.85 -2.07
N ASP A 102 16.46 -13.91 -2.76
CA ASP A 102 17.92 -13.76 -2.78
C ASP A 102 18.48 -13.02 -1.55
N GLY A 103 17.64 -12.69 -0.57
CA GLY A 103 18.02 -11.94 0.63
C GLY A 103 18.11 -10.42 0.44
N SER A 104 17.98 -9.93 -0.79
CA SER A 104 17.94 -8.48 -1.06
C SER A 104 16.57 -7.88 -0.69
N ASN A 105 16.50 -6.55 -0.61
CA ASN A 105 15.25 -5.82 -0.40
C ASN A 105 15.22 -4.53 -1.21
N LEU A 106 13.99 -4.04 -1.46
CA LEU A 106 13.74 -2.74 -2.10
C LEU A 106 12.84 -1.92 -1.19
N GLN A 107 13.29 -0.73 -0.80
CA GLN A 107 12.46 0.22 -0.08
C GLN A 107 11.46 0.87 -1.04
N VAL A 108 10.17 0.68 -0.80
CA VAL A 108 9.07 1.22 -1.62
C VAL A 108 8.34 2.39 -0.96
N ILE A 109 8.42 2.50 0.36
CA ILE A 109 7.88 3.64 1.12
C ILE A 109 8.95 4.14 2.07
N ASN A 110 9.16 5.46 2.08
CA ASN A 110 9.99 6.18 3.04
C ASN A 110 9.40 7.57 3.25
N THR A 111 8.61 7.74 4.31
CA THR A 111 7.90 9.00 4.58
C THR A 111 7.70 9.21 6.08
N SER A 112 7.34 10.42 6.46
CA SER A 112 6.83 10.73 7.78
C SER A 112 5.39 11.19 7.67
N MET A 113 4.55 10.72 8.57
CA MET A 113 3.11 10.99 8.56
C MET A 113 2.62 11.43 9.93
N ASN A 114 1.65 12.34 9.88
CA ASN A 114 0.77 12.67 10.99
C ASN A 114 -0.69 12.57 10.49
N PRO A 115 -1.18 11.35 10.24
CA PRO A 115 -2.53 11.17 9.73
C PRO A 115 -3.55 11.49 10.84
N PRO A 116 -4.61 12.23 10.55
CA PRO A 116 -5.73 12.36 11.47
C PRO A 116 -6.33 11.00 11.82
N MET A 117 -6.86 10.87 13.04
CA MET A 117 -7.51 9.64 13.49
C MET A 117 -8.62 9.21 12.53
N GLY A 118 -8.67 7.91 12.22
CA GLY A 118 -9.66 7.33 11.31
C GLY A 118 -9.35 7.50 9.83
N THR A 119 -8.31 8.27 9.45
CA THR A 119 -7.93 8.40 8.04
C THR A 119 -7.17 7.19 7.54
N GLY A 120 -7.61 6.68 6.38
CA GLY A 120 -6.91 5.65 5.63
C GLY A 120 -6.02 6.24 4.54
N LYS A 121 -4.85 5.64 4.35
CA LYS A 121 -3.97 5.92 3.22
C LYS A 121 -3.56 4.63 2.51
N MET A 122 -3.72 4.62 1.20
CA MET A 122 -3.20 3.59 0.33
C MET A 122 -1.90 4.06 -0.30
N PHE A 123 -0.90 3.19 -0.30
CA PHE A 123 0.36 3.38 -1.02
C PHE A 123 0.48 2.36 -2.14
N GLY A 124 0.99 2.76 -3.28
CA GLY A 124 1.12 1.93 -4.47
C GLY A 124 0.03 2.21 -5.52
N PRO A 125 -0.14 1.34 -6.51
CA PRO A 125 0.53 0.02 -6.61
C PRO A 125 2.04 0.15 -6.86
N PHE A 126 2.82 -0.73 -6.22
CA PHE A 126 4.24 -0.91 -6.48
C PHE A 126 4.43 -2.14 -7.34
N ALA A 127 5.02 -2.00 -8.52
CA ALA A 127 5.27 -3.11 -9.42
C ALA A 127 6.24 -4.13 -8.81
N ALA A 128 6.01 -5.41 -9.07
CA ALA A 128 6.99 -6.45 -8.79
C ALA A 128 8.27 -6.19 -9.59
N VAL A 129 9.41 -6.54 -9.01
CA VAL A 129 10.72 -6.35 -9.66
C VAL A 129 10.97 -7.49 -10.65
N PRO A 130 11.16 -7.22 -11.95
CA PRO A 130 11.45 -8.26 -12.93
C PRO A 130 12.67 -9.09 -12.53
N GLY A 131 12.57 -10.41 -12.64
CA GLY A 131 13.66 -11.35 -12.32
C GLY A 131 13.89 -11.55 -10.82
N LYS A 132 13.12 -10.94 -9.92
CA LYS A 132 13.19 -11.15 -8.48
C LYS A 132 11.87 -11.71 -7.94
N GLN A 133 11.98 -12.75 -7.12
CA GLN A 133 10.84 -13.31 -6.44
C GLN A 133 10.65 -12.64 -5.08
N ALA A 134 9.58 -11.87 -4.92
CA ALA A 134 9.18 -11.34 -3.63
C ALA A 134 8.70 -12.48 -2.71
N THR A 135 9.16 -12.48 -1.47
CA THR A 135 8.80 -13.48 -0.45
C THR A 135 8.06 -12.87 0.72
N GLN A 136 8.32 -11.60 1.00
CA GLN A 136 7.67 -10.87 2.09
C GLN A 136 7.51 -9.40 1.73
N MET A 137 6.43 -8.80 2.24
CA MET A 137 6.25 -7.35 2.31
C MET A 137 6.42 -6.92 3.76
N ASN A 138 7.38 -6.02 4.03
CA ASN A 138 7.62 -5.49 5.37
C ASN A 138 7.02 -4.09 5.48
N PHE A 139 6.35 -3.82 6.57
CA PHE A 139 5.86 -2.49 6.93
C PHE A 139 6.40 -2.10 8.30
N LYS A 140 7.03 -0.93 8.40
CA LYS A 140 7.70 -0.44 9.58
C LYS A 140 7.18 0.93 9.96
N VAL A 141 6.68 1.07 11.19
CA VAL A 141 6.24 2.35 11.75
C VAL A 141 7.06 2.64 12.99
N GLY A 142 7.76 3.77 13.00
CA GLY A 142 8.59 4.20 14.12
C GLY A 142 7.85 5.12 15.09
N ALA A 143 8.45 5.35 16.26
CA ALA A 143 8.00 6.36 17.19
C ALA A 143 8.17 7.77 16.61
N SER A 144 7.34 8.70 17.05
CA SER A 144 7.54 10.12 16.78
C SER A 144 8.86 10.62 17.37
N ASN A 145 9.46 11.60 16.69
CA ASN A 145 10.59 12.37 17.21
C ASN A 145 10.14 13.49 18.18
N ASP A 146 8.82 13.69 18.34
CA ASP A 146 8.27 14.63 19.31
C ASP A 146 8.24 13.99 20.71
N PRO A 147 8.98 14.51 21.70
CA PRO A 147 9.01 13.96 23.07
C PRO A 147 7.64 13.98 23.77
N GLY A 148 6.73 14.85 23.35
CA GLY A 148 5.37 14.94 23.86
C GLY A 148 4.38 13.96 23.24
N ALA A 149 4.76 13.25 22.19
CA ALA A 149 3.88 12.29 21.53
C ALA A 149 3.69 11.03 22.37
N LEU A 150 2.48 10.80 22.81
CA LEU A 150 2.10 9.64 23.63
C LEU A 150 1.26 8.67 22.81
N GLY A 151 1.88 7.59 22.38
CA GLY A 151 1.18 6.45 21.78
C GLY A 151 0.50 6.76 20.45
N PHE A 152 0.83 5.97 19.46
CA PHE A 152 0.21 6.01 18.16
C PHE A 152 -0.32 4.61 17.82
N SER A 153 -1.61 4.50 17.57
CA SER A 153 -2.23 3.23 17.18
C SER A 153 -2.61 3.28 15.72
N TYR A 154 -2.38 2.18 15.02
CA TYR A 154 -2.62 2.08 13.60
C TYR A 154 -3.07 0.67 13.18
N ARG A 155 -3.67 0.58 12.00
CA ARG A 155 -3.96 -0.66 11.31
C ARG A 155 -3.24 -0.68 9.98
N ILE A 156 -2.74 -1.85 9.61
CA ILE A 156 -2.08 -2.08 8.32
C ILE A 156 -2.58 -3.38 7.71
N SER A 157 -2.61 -3.40 6.38
CA SER A 157 -2.77 -4.60 5.55
C SER A 157 -2.05 -4.41 4.23
N VAL A 158 -1.76 -5.50 3.55
CA VAL A 158 -1.09 -5.51 2.25
C VAL A 158 -1.87 -6.37 1.28
N GLN A 159 -2.00 -5.93 0.05
CA GLN A 159 -2.54 -6.72 -1.07
C GLN A 159 -1.46 -7.00 -2.09
N GLY A 160 -1.46 -8.23 -2.62
CA GLY A 160 -0.85 -8.59 -3.90
C GLY A 160 -1.91 -8.59 -5.00
N CYS A 161 -1.59 -8.07 -6.17
CA CYS A 161 -2.50 -7.93 -7.31
C CYS A 161 -1.90 -8.52 -8.58
N ASN A 162 -2.77 -9.12 -9.42
CA ASN A 162 -2.49 -9.65 -10.78
C ASN A 162 -3.45 -9.06 -11.79
#